data_f7227995ea4423818e69f5b16f8e7f96
#
_entry.id   f7227995ea4423818e69f5b16f8e7f96
#
_cell.length_a   1.000
_cell.length_b   1.000
_cell.length_c   1.000
_cell.angle_alpha   90.00
_cell.angle_beta   90.00
_cell.angle_gamma   90.00
#
_symmetry.space_group_name_H-M   'P 1'
#
loop_
_entity.id
_entity.type
_entity.pdbx_description
1 polymer ?
#
loop_
_entity_poly.entity_id
_entity_poly.type
_entity_poly.pdbx_seq_one_letter_code
_entity_poly.pdbx_strand_id
1 'polypeptide(L)'
;MSTKRIAAAILLLVWVAHPVGARELSIVVLVSSATDDRLGPTREAIAFWNDRLAELGIETALKDPQVVFDSPVARLVENYARQVATRAVRLPAGAYEPAAPAALADVAGDIIVLLSDQDIMSYAWPMPRVSPPRHLVVVRAVRGPSRNDPMVSRHVVAHELGHALGLDHNAEPHTLMCGPCQPLTAEPDATGFLPLTDGDRDTLRQRHAAP
;
A
#
# COMPACT_ATOMS: atom_id res chain seq x y z
N MET A 1 -20.25 -53.68 53.57
CA MET A 1 -20.74 -52.54 52.72
C MET A 1 -19.51 -51.79 52.21
N SER A 2 -19.19 -51.94 50.93
CA SER A 2 -17.96 -51.42 50.30
C SER A 2 -18.35 -50.19 49.45
N THR A 3 -17.92 -49.00 49.89
CA THR A 3 -18.16 -47.75 49.15
C THR A 3 -17.07 -47.53 48.10
N LYS A 4 -17.42 -47.72 46.85
CA LYS A 4 -16.54 -47.37 45.69
C LYS A 4 -16.54 -45.88 45.50
N ARG A 5 -15.40 -45.21 45.68
CA ARG A 5 -15.17 -43.83 45.34
C ARG A 5 -14.87 -43.73 43.84
N ILE A 6 -15.74 -43.05 43.08
CA ILE A 6 -15.55 -42.70 41.67
C ILE A 6 -14.78 -41.37 41.65
N ALA A 7 -13.55 -41.43 41.17
CA ALA A 7 -12.77 -40.23 40.92
C ALA A 7 -13.13 -39.72 39.51
N ALA A 8 -13.74 -38.54 39.45
CA ALA A 8 -13.99 -37.84 38.18
C ALA A 8 -12.72 -37.10 37.76
N ALA A 9 -12.09 -37.51 36.66
CA ALA A 9 -10.99 -36.79 36.05
C ALA A 9 -11.57 -35.64 35.19
N ILE A 10 -11.30 -34.42 35.60
CA ILE A 10 -11.61 -33.20 34.81
C ILE A 10 -10.50 -33.03 33.77
N LEU A 11 -10.81 -33.28 32.50
CA LEU A 11 -9.94 -33.01 31.38
C LEU A 11 -10.00 -31.47 31.10
N LEU A 12 -8.98 -30.72 31.51
CA LEU A 12 -8.79 -29.33 31.12
C LEU A 12 -8.34 -29.31 29.65
N LEU A 13 -9.24 -28.99 28.72
CA LEU A 13 -8.91 -28.65 27.35
C LEU A 13 -8.24 -27.27 27.34
N VAL A 14 -6.91 -27.25 27.28
CA VAL A 14 -6.13 -26.04 27.02
C VAL A 14 -6.32 -25.72 25.53
N TRP A 15 -7.13 -24.74 25.25
CA TRP A 15 -7.20 -24.11 23.92
C TRP A 15 -5.88 -23.38 23.68
N VAL A 16 -4.97 -23.98 22.92
CA VAL A 16 -3.79 -23.28 22.37
C VAL A 16 -4.33 -22.39 21.26
N ALA A 17 -4.52 -21.12 21.56
CA ALA A 17 -4.76 -20.11 20.53
C ALA A 17 -3.50 -20.11 19.63
N HIS A 18 -3.62 -20.60 18.40
CA HIS A 18 -2.61 -20.44 17.40
C HIS A 18 -2.53 -18.95 17.11
N PRO A 19 -1.36 -18.31 17.14
CA PRO A 19 -1.23 -16.94 16.72
C PRO A 19 -1.70 -16.89 15.26
N VAL A 20 -2.72 -16.10 14.98
CA VAL A 20 -3.09 -15.73 13.61
C VAL A 20 -1.83 -15.09 13.04
N GLY A 21 -1.19 -15.74 12.09
CA GLY A 21 0.09 -15.27 11.54
C GLY A 21 -0.04 -13.86 10.99
N ALA A 22 0.94 -13.01 11.27
CA ALA A 22 1.02 -11.67 10.73
C ALA A 22 0.78 -11.70 9.21
N ARG A 23 -0.12 -10.84 8.71
CA ARG A 23 -0.40 -10.73 7.27
C ARG A 23 0.74 -9.99 6.61
N GLU A 24 1.50 -10.67 5.77
CA GLU A 24 2.57 -10.06 4.99
C GLU A 24 2.07 -9.71 3.59
N LEU A 25 2.14 -8.43 3.22
CA LEU A 25 1.81 -7.94 1.88
C LEU A 25 3.08 -7.87 1.04
N SER A 26 3.12 -8.65 -0.02
CA SER A 26 4.22 -8.66 -0.98
C SER A 26 4.14 -7.45 -1.92
N ILE A 27 5.30 -6.83 -2.18
CA ILE A 27 5.42 -5.64 -3.04
C ILE A 27 6.32 -5.97 -4.23
N VAL A 28 5.86 -5.63 -5.42
CA VAL A 28 6.68 -5.64 -6.64
C VAL A 28 6.78 -4.23 -7.18
N VAL A 29 8.00 -3.74 -7.40
CA VAL A 29 8.26 -2.44 -8.01
C VAL A 29 8.66 -2.64 -9.46
N LEU A 30 7.87 -2.12 -10.38
CA LEU A 30 8.16 -2.08 -11.80
C LEU A 30 8.78 -0.73 -12.16
N VAL A 31 9.94 -0.77 -12.77
CA VAL A 31 10.72 0.44 -13.09
C VAL A 31 11.53 0.22 -14.37
N SER A 32 11.76 1.30 -15.13
CA SER A 32 12.53 1.25 -16.38
C SER A 32 14.05 1.19 -16.15
N SER A 33 14.56 1.74 -15.05
CA SER A 33 15.99 1.85 -14.77
C SER A 33 16.35 1.45 -13.35
N ALA A 34 17.48 0.76 -13.19
CA ALA A 34 18.05 0.46 -11.89
C ALA A 34 18.57 1.71 -11.14
N THR A 35 18.74 2.82 -11.84
CA THR A 35 19.21 4.10 -11.30
C THR A 35 18.08 5.10 -11.10
N ASP A 36 16.82 4.64 -11.09
CA ASP A 36 15.66 5.50 -10.82
C ASP A 36 15.76 6.07 -9.40
N ASP A 37 15.73 7.40 -9.30
CA ASP A 37 15.89 8.14 -8.06
C ASP A 37 14.71 7.94 -7.07
N ARG A 38 13.57 7.42 -7.54
CA ARG A 38 12.40 7.09 -6.72
C ARG A 38 12.52 5.76 -5.97
N LEU A 39 13.51 4.91 -6.28
CA LEU A 39 13.69 3.61 -5.62
C LEU A 39 14.04 3.74 -4.13
N GLY A 40 14.92 4.70 -3.77
CA GLY A 40 15.23 5.03 -2.38
C GLY A 40 13.99 5.49 -1.62
N PRO A 41 13.34 6.58 -2.07
CA PRO A 41 12.06 7.06 -1.53
C PRO A 41 10.97 5.99 -1.40
N THR A 42 10.90 5.04 -2.34
CA THR A 42 9.94 3.93 -2.25
C THR A 42 10.22 3.01 -1.05
N ARG A 43 11.49 2.67 -0.82
CA ARG A 43 11.88 1.86 0.36
C ARG A 43 11.64 2.60 1.67
N GLU A 44 11.93 3.91 1.70
CA GLU A 44 11.65 4.76 2.86
C GLU A 44 10.15 4.81 3.19
N ALA A 45 9.29 4.94 2.17
CA ALA A 45 7.84 4.92 2.35
C ALA A 45 7.33 3.56 2.86
N ILE A 46 7.90 2.44 2.41
CA ILE A 46 7.57 1.11 2.90
C ILE A 46 7.97 0.97 4.38
N ALA A 47 9.17 1.40 4.74
CA ALA A 47 9.65 1.39 6.12
C ALA A 47 8.75 2.24 7.03
N PHE A 48 8.41 3.47 6.59
CA PHE A 48 7.47 4.34 7.30
C PHE A 48 6.14 3.62 7.60
N TRP A 49 5.54 2.96 6.61
CA TRP A 49 4.28 2.26 6.83
C TRP A 49 4.42 1.08 7.79
N ASN A 50 5.51 0.32 7.72
CA ASN A 50 5.78 -0.75 8.67
C ASN A 50 5.87 -0.22 10.11
N ASP A 51 6.57 0.89 10.32
CA ASP A 51 6.67 1.54 11.63
C ASP A 51 5.28 2.00 12.12
N ARG A 52 4.49 2.65 11.25
CA ARG A 52 3.13 3.11 11.62
C ARG A 52 2.19 1.96 11.95
N LEU A 53 2.20 0.87 11.17
CA LEU A 53 1.38 -0.31 11.44
C LEU A 53 1.79 -0.96 12.78
N ALA A 54 3.09 -1.10 13.03
CA ALA A 54 3.60 -1.64 14.30
C ALA A 54 3.20 -0.77 15.51
N GLU A 55 3.34 0.55 15.42
CA GLU A 55 2.91 1.49 16.46
C GLU A 55 1.42 1.40 16.78
N LEU A 56 0.59 1.07 15.78
CA LEU A 56 -0.84 0.87 15.94
C LEU A 56 -1.22 -0.51 16.46
N GLY A 57 -0.23 -1.40 16.67
CA GLY A 57 -0.45 -2.79 17.06
C GLY A 57 -1.07 -3.65 15.98
N ILE A 58 -0.90 -3.26 14.70
CA ILE A 58 -1.42 -3.97 13.54
C ILE A 58 -0.39 -5.00 13.09
N GLU A 59 -0.78 -6.27 12.98
CA GLU A 59 0.09 -7.38 12.59
C GLU A 59 0.32 -7.48 11.06
N THR A 60 -0.20 -6.54 10.28
CA THR A 60 0.08 -6.45 8.83
C THR A 60 1.44 -5.79 8.62
N ALA A 61 2.27 -6.38 7.74
CA ALA A 61 3.55 -5.82 7.35
C ALA A 61 3.72 -5.82 5.82
N LEU A 62 4.41 -4.81 5.30
CA LEU A 62 4.83 -4.72 3.91
C LEU A 62 6.20 -5.37 3.77
N LYS A 63 6.34 -6.35 2.87
CA LYS A 63 7.63 -6.99 2.59
C LYS A 63 8.61 -6.05 1.88
N ASP A 64 9.88 -6.35 2.00
CA ASP A 64 10.89 -5.73 1.15
C ASP A 64 10.50 -5.88 -0.32
N PRO A 65 10.57 -4.80 -1.11
CA PRO A 65 10.06 -4.81 -2.47
C PRO A 65 10.96 -5.63 -3.40
N GLN A 66 10.36 -6.51 -4.19
CA GLN A 66 11.02 -7.10 -5.34
C GLN A 66 11.05 -6.07 -6.47
N VAL A 67 12.23 -5.64 -6.89
CA VAL A 67 12.38 -4.67 -7.97
C VAL A 67 12.62 -5.38 -9.30
N VAL A 68 11.82 -5.03 -10.31
CA VAL A 68 11.88 -5.59 -11.66
C VAL A 68 12.20 -4.48 -12.66
N PHE A 69 13.35 -4.60 -13.32
CA PHE A 69 13.86 -3.60 -14.25
C PHE A 69 13.51 -3.93 -15.69
N ASP A 70 13.24 -2.92 -16.50
CA ASP A 70 13.04 -2.98 -17.96
C ASP A 70 12.24 -4.20 -18.45
N SER A 71 11.19 -4.53 -17.74
CA SER A 71 10.34 -5.68 -18.04
C SER A 71 9.34 -5.36 -19.15
N PRO A 72 9.10 -6.30 -20.10
CA PRO A 72 7.96 -6.19 -21.02
C PRO A 72 6.62 -6.00 -20.31
N VAL A 73 6.47 -6.59 -19.12
CA VAL A 73 5.26 -6.42 -18.28
C VAL A 73 5.14 -4.98 -17.79
N ALA A 74 6.25 -4.32 -17.43
CA ALA A 74 6.22 -2.91 -17.00
C ALA A 74 5.59 -2.01 -18.08
N ARG A 75 5.93 -2.24 -19.37
CA ARG A 75 5.33 -1.48 -20.49
C ARG A 75 3.83 -1.73 -20.66
N LEU A 76 3.37 -2.95 -20.43
CA LEU A 76 1.92 -3.27 -20.46
C LEU A 76 1.19 -2.61 -19.30
N VAL A 77 1.78 -2.64 -18.10
CA VAL A 77 1.24 -1.98 -16.91
C VAL A 77 1.23 -0.47 -17.09
N GLU A 78 2.25 0.11 -17.70
CA GLU A 78 2.33 1.54 -18.07
C GLU A 78 1.15 1.97 -18.97
N ASN A 79 0.86 1.16 -20.01
CA ASN A 79 -0.28 1.41 -20.88
C ASN A 79 -1.63 1.28 -20.15
N TYR A 80 -1.75 0.30 -19.29
CA TYR A 80 -2.93 0.12 -18.44
C TYR A 80 -3.10 1.29 -17.48
N ALA A 81 -2.04 1.70 -16.79
CA ALA A 81 -2.04 2.84 -15.89
C ALA A 81 -2.53 4.12 -16.59
N ARG A 82 -2.07 4.38 -17.80
CA ARG A 82 -2.54 5.52 -18.60
C ARG A 82 -4.04 5.42 -18.94
N GLN A 83 -4.53 4.23 -19.27
CA GLN A 83 -5.97 4.04 -19.52
C GLN A 83 -6.79 4.31 -18.26
N VAL A 84 -6.33 3.83 -17.09
CA VAL A 84 -6.97 4.13 -15.81
C VAL A 84 -6.97 5.64 -15.55
N ALA A 85 -5.80 6.29 -15.61
CA ALA A 85 -5.66 7.71 -15.34
C ALA A 85 -6.55 8.59 -16.24
N THR A 86 -6.65 8.28 -17.54
CA THR A 86 -7.45 9.07 -18.47
C THR A 86 -8.95 8.89 -18.31
N ARG A 87 -9.40 7.78 -17.76
CA ARG A 87 -10.82 7.42 -17.67
C ARG A 87 -11.39 7.53 -16.27
N ALA A 88 -10.62 7.17 -15.25
CA ALA A 88 -11.06 7.26 -13.85
C ALA A 88 -11.39 8.70 -13.43
N VAL A 89 -10.69 9.69 -13.99
CA VAL A 89 -10.94 11.12 -13.72
C VAL A 89 -12.28 11.61 -14.33
N ARG A 90 -12.84 10.88 -15.30
CA ARG A 90 -14.02 11.33 -16.08
C ARG A 90 -15.30 10.58 -15.79
N LEU A 91 -15.24 9.48 -15.05
CA LEU A 91 -16.38 8.60 -14.82
C LEU A 91 -16.61 8.39 -13.33
N PRO A 92 -17.85 8.21 -12.90
CA PRO A 92 -18.15 7.83 -11.52
C PRO A 92 -17.40 6.57 -11.11
N ALA A 93 -16.97 6.51 -9.85
CA ALA A 93 -16.32 5.33 -9.31
C ALA A 93 -17.16 4.06 -9.58
N GLY A 94 -16.52 3.03 -10.12
CA GLY A 94 -17.17 1.76 -10.49
C GLY A 94 -17.86 1.72 -11.86
N ALA A 95 -18.02 2.85 -12.56
CA ALA A 95 -18.66 2.85 -13.87
C ALA A 95 -17.79 2.27 -15.00
N TYR A 96 -16.48 2.29 -14.84
CA TYR A 96 -15.55 1.76 -15.83
C TYR A 96 -14.24 1.30 -15.18
N GLU A 97 -13.97 0.02 -15.33
CA GLU A 97 -12.67 -0.55 -15.03
C GLU A 97 -12.08 -1.09 -16.34
N PRO A 98 -10.93 -0.55 -16.82
CA PRO A 98 -10.27 -1.12 -17.97
C PRO A 98 -9.85 -2.56 -17.67
N ALA A 99 -9.89 -3.43 -18.69
CA ALA A 99 -9.40 -4.79 -18.52
C ALA A 99 -7.90 -4.77 -18.19
N ALA A 100 -7.55 -5.36 -17.07
CA ALA A 100 -6.16 -5.51 -16.68
C ALA A 100 -5.44 -6.40 -17.70
N PRO A 101 -4.16 -6.10 -18.08
CA PRO A 101 -3.39 -6.97 -18.94
C PRO A 101 -3.27 -8.37 -18.37
N ALA A 102 -3.45 -9.42 -19.19
CA ALA A 102 -3.32 -10.80 -18.74
C ALA A 102 -1.94 -11.08 -18.08
N ALA A 103 -0.89 -10.44 -18.58
CA ALA A 103 0.47 -10.54 -18.03
C ALA A 103 0.59 -10.05 -16.57
N LEU A 104 -0.39 -9.28 -16.04
CA LEU A 104 -0.43 -8.95 -14.62
C LEU A 104 -0.67 -10.16 -13.72
N ALA A 105 -1.27 -11.23 -14.24
CA ALA A 105 -1.45 -12.46 -13.47
C ALA A 105 -0.10 -13.11 -13.10
N ASP A 106 0.92 -12.91 -13.94
CA ASP A 106 2.27 -13.46 -13.75
C ASP A 106 3.14 -12.62 -12.82
N VAL A 107 2.70 -11.41 -12.46
CA VAL A 107 3.41 -10.56 -11.49
C VAL A 107 3.03 -11.01 -10.08
N ALA A 108 3.98 -11.53 -9.34
CA ALA A 108 3.74 -11.96 -7.96
C ALA A 108 3.79 -10.75 -7.01
N GLY A 109 2.64 -10.33 -6.45
CA GLY A 109 2.59 -9.24 -5.48
C GLY A 109 1.16 -8.84 -5.12
N ASP A 110 0.92 -8.52 -3.87
CA ASP A 110 -0.35 -7.94 -3.39
C ASP A 110 -0.46 -6.47 -3.78
N ILE A 111 0.69 -5.78 -3.81
CA ILE A 111 0.82 -4.39 -4.25
C ILE A 111 1.84 -4.34 -5.38
N ILE A 112 1.43 -3.79 -6.51
CA ILE A 112 2.32 -3.52 -7.66
C ILE A 112 2.56 -2.02 -7.72
N VAL A 113 3.79 -1.60 -7.48
CA VAL A 113 4.21 -0.20 -7.60
C VAL A 113 4.82 0.01 -8.98
N LEU A 114 4.22 0.87 -9.78
CA LEU A 114 4.78 1.30 -11.06
C LEU A 114 5.43 2.68 -10.89
N LEU A 115 6.75 2.75 -11.04
CA LEU A 115 7.47 4.01 -11.16
C LEU A 115 7.39 4.46 -12.62
N SER A 116 6.31 5.16 -12.95
CA SER A 116 5.98 5.54 -14.33
C SER A 116 6.93 6.59 -14.90
N ASP A 117 7.36 6.41 -16.14
CA ASP A 117 8.10 7.42 -16.89
C ASP A 117 7.19 8.44 -17.60
N GLN A 118 5.87 8.21 -17.54
CA GLN A 118 4.90 9.06 -18.20
C GLN A 118 4.42 10.20 -17.29
N ASP A 119 3.94 11.26 -17.94
CA ASP A 119 3.33 12.39 -17.26
C ASP A 119 1.84 12.10 -16.98
N ILE A 120 1.62 11.13 -16.07
CA ILE A 120 0.31 10.78 -15.54
C ILE A 120 0.30 11.12 -14.05
N MET A 121 -0.89 11.42 -13.49
CA MET A 121 -0.97 11.63 -12.04
C MET A 121 -0.60 10.37 -11.28
N SER A 122 -0.07 10.52 -10.07
CA SER A 122 0.07 9.41 -9.14
C SER A 122 -1.31 9.02 -8.60
N TYR A 123 -1.51 7.73 -8.36
CA TYR A 123 -2.75 7.21 -7.79
C TYR A 123 -2.58 5.76 -7.33
N ALA A 124 -3.43 5.31 -6.43
CA ALA A 124 -3.63 3.91 -6.13
C ALA A 124 -4.94 3.41 -6.75
N TRP A 125 -4.90 2.22 -7.33
CA TRP A 125 -6.04 1.60 -8.02
C TRP A 125 -6.28 0.19 -7.51
N PRO A 126 -7.41 -0.10 -6.88
CA PRO A 126 -7.78 -1.46 -6.53
C PRO A 126 -8.11 -2.25 -7.80
N MET A 127 -7.62 -3.47 -7.89
CA MET A 127 -7.86 -4.39 -9.01
C MET A 127 -8.66 -5.62 -8.51
N PRO A 128 -9.94 -5.47 -8.17
CA PRO A 128 -10.72 -6.55 -7.56
C PRO A 128 -11.01 -7.71 -8.53
N ARG A 129 -10.92 -7.46 -9.86
CA ARG A 129 -11.14 -8.46 -10.90
C ARG A 129 -9.90 -9.27 -11.25
N VAL A 130 -8.73 -8.89 -10.72
CA VAL A 130 -7.53 -9.69 -10.80
C VAL A 130 -7.55 -10.71 -9.66
N SER A 131 -7.21 -11.95 -9.94
CA SER A 131 -7.20 -13.01 -8.91
C SER A 131 -5.76 -13.42 -8.58
N PRO A 132 -5.33 -13.31 -7.31
CA PRO A 132 -6.02 -12.66 -6.19
C PRO A 132 -6.19 -11.15 -6.37
N PRO A 133 -7.12 -10.49 -5.65
CA PRO A 133 -7.28 -9.05 -5.68
C PRO A 133 -5.99 -8.34 -5.26
N ARG A 134 -5.63 -7.27 -5.98
CA ARG A 134 -4.35 -6.54 -5.82
C ARG A 134 -4.58 -5.04 -5.88
N HIS A 135 -3.53 -4.29 -5.55
CA HIS A 135 -3.48 -2.85 -5.77
C HIS A 135 -2.38 -2.50 -6.76
N LEU A 136 -2.69 -1.60 -7.69
CA LEU A 136 -1.71 -0.92 -8.53
C LEU A 136 -1.48 0.48 -7.97
N VAL A 137 -0.27 0.74 -7.54
CA VAL A 137 0.20 2.07 -7.11
C VAL A 137 1.04 2.65 -8.24
N VAL A 138 0.61 3.77 -8.77
CA VAL A 138 1.32 4.47 -9.86
C VAL A 138 1.95 5.72 -9.29
N VAL A 139 3.26 5.83 -9.46
CA VAL A 139 4.05 6.99 -9.06
C VAL A 139 4.58 7.68 -10.30
N ARG A 140 4.09 8.88 -10.58
CA ARG A 140 4.51 9.66 -11.73
C ARG A 140 5.98 10.06 -11.67
N ALA A 141 6.58 10.31 -12.82
CA ALA A 141 7.85 11.02 -12.87
C ALA A 141 7.68 12.46 -12.37
N VAL A 142 8.43 12.84 -11.35
CA VAL A 142 8.47 14.24 -10.89
C VAL A 142 9.27 15.04 -11.90
N ARG A 143 8.73 16.16 -12.37
CA ARG A 143 9.39 17.04 -13.36
C ARG A 143 9.64 18.42 -12.77
N GLY A 144 10.57 19.15 -13.37
CA GLY A 144 10.92 20.50 -12.93
C GLY A 144 11.88 20.54 -11.74
N PRO A 145 11.91 21.66 -10.98
CA PRO A 145 12.86 21.86 -9.88
C PRO A 145 12.78 20.80 -8.77
N SER A 146 11.61 20.21 -8.56
CA SER A 146 11.38 19.16 -7.55
C SER A 146 11.68 17.75 -8.06
N ARG A 147 12.21 17.59 -9.28
CA ARG A 147 12.42 16.28 -9.90
C ARG A 147 13.28 15.35 -9.05
N ASN A 148 14.29 15.93 -8.43
CA ASN A 148 15.26 15.18 -7.63
C ASN A 148 15.08 15.44 -6.13
N ASP A 149 13.92 15.94 -5.71
CA ASP A 149 13.61 16.10 -4.30
C ASP A 149 13.10 14.77 -3.72
N PRO A 150 13.94 14.06 -2.95
CA PRO A 150 13.55 12.79 -2.33
C PRO A 150 12.35 12.95 -1.39
N MET A 151 12.21 14.15 -0.78
CA MET A 151 11.10 14.44 0.11
C MET A 151 9.77 14.38 -0.64
N VAL A 152 9.68 15.03 -1.81
CA VAL A 152 8.45 14.99 -2.63
C VAL A 152 8.14 13.56 -3.05
N SER A 153 9.14 12.84 -3.56
CA SER A 153 8.93 11.47 -4.05
C SER A 153 8.48 10.51 -2.94
N ARG A 154 9.10 10.54 -1.76
CA ARG A 154 8.73 9.64 -0.66
C ARG A 154 7.32 9.92 -0.12
N HIS A 155 6.91 11.20 -0.05
CA HIS A 155 5.55 11.56 0.38
C HIS A 155 4.51 11.08 -0.62
N VAL A 156 4.76 11.23 -1.93
CA VAL A 156 3.86 10.72 -2.96
C VAL A 156 3.73 9.19 -2.85
N VAL A 157 4.85 8.47 -2.74
CA VAL A 157 4.79 7.01 -2.59
C VAL A 157 4.06 6.61 -1.32
N ALA A 158 4.36 7.25 -0.18
CA ALA A 158 3.70 6.95 1.08
C ALA A 158 2.19 7.23 1.03
N HIS A 159 1.77 8.33 0.40
CA HIS A 159 0.37 8.67 0.19
C HIS A 159 -0.36 7.58 -0.61
N GLU A 160 0.20 7.18 -1.75
CA GLU A 160 -0.42 6.16 -2.60
C GLU A 160 -0.42 4.77 -1.96
N LEU A 161 0.62 4.43 -1.17
CA LEU A 161 0.61 3.21 -0.36
C LEU A 161 -0.45 3.27 0.74
N GLY A 162 -0.73 4.45 1.30
CA GLY A 162 -1.83 4.66 2.24
C GLY A 162 -3.17 4.25 1.65
N HIS A 163 -3.45 4.62 0.40
CA HIS A 163 -4.64 4.16 -0.32
C HIS A 163 -4.66 2.63 -0.50
N ALA A 164 -3.52 2.03 -0.82
CA ALA A 164 -3.43 0.56 -0.94
C ALA A 164 -3.64 -0.15 0.41
N LEU A 165 -3.35 0.52 1.54
CA LEU A 165 -3.66 0.07 2.89
C LEU A 165 -5.10 0.37 3.33
N GLY A 166 -5.89 1.03 2.48
CA GLY A 166 -7.31 1.28 2.68
C GLY A 166 -7.66 2.65 3.25
N LEU A 167 -6.73 3.60 3.25
CA LEU A 167 -7.03 4.99 3.62
C LEU A 167 -7.65 5.74 2.45
N ASP A 168 -8.60 6.60 2.77
CA ASP A 168 -9.17 7.59 1.86
C ASP A 168 -8.49 8.96 2.08
N HIS A 169 -8.76 9.91 1.18
CA HIS A 169 -8.34 11.29 1.40
C HIS A 169 -9.04 11.87 2.64
N ASN A 170 -8.31 12.65 3.41
CA ASN A 170 -8.87 13.55 4.43
C ASN A 170 -8.75 15.02 3.97
N ALA A 171 -9.42 15.94 4.68
CA ALA A 171 -9.39 17.36 4.38
C ALA A 171 -8.43 18.16 5.28
N GLU A 172 -7.63 17.48 6.13
CA GLU A 172 -6.75 18.16 7.08
C GLU A 172 -5.43 18.54 6.41
N PRO A 173 -5.13 19.85 6.29
CA PRO A 173 -3.87 20.33 5.74
C PRO A 173 -2.69 19.77 6.53
N HIS A 174 -1.54 19.61 5.85
CA HIS A 174 -0.30 19.15 6.47
C HIS A 174 -0.34 17.73 7.04
N THR A 175 -1.21 16.88 6.52
CA THR A 175 -1.25 15.44 6.82
C THR A 175 -0.96 14.62 5.57
N LEU A 176 -0.50 13.37 5.77
CA LEU A 176 -0.07 12.52 4.66
C LEU A 176 -1.20 12.23 3.67
N MET A 177 -2.44 11.98 4.18
CA MET A 177 -3.59 11.61 3.35
C MET A 177 -4.46 12.80 2.94
N CYS A 178 -3.95 14.03 3.06
CA CYS A 178 -4.68 15.20 2.63
C CYS A 178 -4.93 15.22 1.11
N GLY A 179 -6.16 15.46 0.68
CA GLY A 179 -6.52 15.62 -0.73
C GLY A 179 -7.81 16.41 -0.95
N PRO A 180 -7.81 17.42 -1.82
CA PRO A 180 -6.66 18.00 -2.53
C PRO A 180 -5.91 19.00 -1.65
N CYS A 181 -4.63 18.80 -1.48
CA CYS A 181 -3.81 19.68 -0.68
C CYS A 181 -2.84 20.50 -1.52
N GLN A 182 -2.49 21.66 -0.99
CA GLN A 182 -1.46 22.53 -1.54
C GLN A 182 -0.10 21.80 -1.51
N PRO A 183 0.87 22.23 -2.33
CA PRO A 183 2.22 21.65 -2.32
C PRO A 183 2.78 21.55 -0.91
N LEU A 184 3.61 20.53 -0.66
CA LEU A 184 4.28 20.26 0.61
C LEU A 184 5.05 21.51 1.09
N THR A 185 4.38 22.33 1.88
CA THR A 185 4.97 23.49 2.57
C THR A 185 5.10 23.22 4.07
N ALA A 186 4.54 22.10 4.55
CA ALA A 186 4.65 21.69 5.94
C ALA A 186 5.98 21.01 6.20
N GLU A 187 6.58 21.32 7.33
CA GLU A 187 7.73 20.57 7.80
C GLU A 187 7.28 19.15 8.23
N PRO A 188 7.96 18.12 7.74
CA PRO A 188 7.70 16.75 8.19
C PRO A 188 7.98 16.60 9.69
N ASP A 189 7.38 15.60 10.31
CA ASP A 189 7.70 15.22 11.69
C ASP A 189 9.14 14.65 11.81
N ALA A 190 9.50 14.16 13.00
CA ALA A 190 10.81 13.56 13.26
C ALA A 190 11.11 12.33 12.39
N THR A 191 10.10 11.70 11.77
CA THR A 191 10.26 10.59 10.83
C THR A 191 10.57 11.06 9.41
N GLY A 192 10.47 12.35 9.15
CA GLY A 192 10.64 12.93 7.83
C GLY A 192 9.42 12.72 6.91
N PHE A 193 8.26 12.36 7.45
CA PHE A 193 6.98 12.25 6.74
C PHE A 193 5.93 13.16 7.37
N LEU A 194 4.89 13.48 6.62
CA LEU A 194 3.72 14.15 7.16
C LEU A 194 2.93 13.19 8.08
N PRO A 195 2.32 13.69 9.17
CA PRO A 195 1.60 12.87 10.12
C PRO A 195 0.31 12.28 9.55
N LEU A 196 -0.16 11.21 10.16
CA LEU A 196 -1.51 10.67 9.98
C LEU A 196 -2.46 11.35 10.97
N THR A 197 -3.71 11.58 10.55
CA THR A 197 -4.78 12.00 11.46
C THR A 197 -5.17 10.86 12.39
N ASP A 198 -5.90 11.16 13.46
CA ASP A 198 -6.48 10.11 14.32
C ASP A 198 -7.51 9.28 13.55
N GLY A 199 -8.27 9.90 12.63
CA GLY A 199 -9.20 9.21 11.75
C GLY A 199 -8.51 8.21 10.81
N ASP A 200 -7.34 8.56 10.25
CA ASP A 200 -6.52 7.64 9.44
C ASP A 200 -6.08 6.44 10.27
N ARG A 201 -5.60 6.67 11.49
CA ARG A 201 -5.16 5.63 12.43
C ARG A 201 -6.28 4.69 12.82
N ASP A 202 -7.46 5.22 13.09
CA ASP A 202 -8.65 4.42 13.43
C ASP A 202 -9.13 3.60 12.23
N THR A 203 -9.08 4.17 11.02
CA THR A 203 -9.38 3.46 9.78
C THR A 203 -8.43 2.27 9.58
N LEU A 204 -7.12 2.48 9.77
CA LEU A 204 -6.14 1.39 9.69
C LEU A 204 -6.44 0.28 10.71
N ARG A 205 -6.70 0.62 11.98
CA ARG A 205 -7.07 -0.37 13.01
C ARG A 205 -8.30 -1.18 12.61
N GLN A 206 -9.34 -0.50 12.10
CA GLN A 206 -10.58 -1.17 11.67
C GLN A 206 -10.36 -2.10 10.46
N ARG A 207 -9.59 -1.65 9.46
CA ARG A 207 -9.34 -2.40 8.22
C ARG A 207 -8.45 -3.60 8.43
N HIS A 208 -7.53 -3.52 9.36
CA HIS A 208 -6.52 -4.53 9.65
C HIS A 208 -6.74 -5.22 11.00
N ALA A 209 -7.89 -5.00 11.66
CA ALA A 209 -8.27 -5.78 12.83
C ALA A 209 -8.25 -7.28 12.46
N ALA A 210 -7.61 -8.08 13.31
CA ALA A 210 -7.71 -9.54 13.17
C ALA A 210 -9.18 -9.97 13.24
N PRO A 211 -9.66 -10.89 12.38
CA PRO A 211 -11.02 -11.37 12.40
C PRO A 211 -11.37 -12.11 13.68
#